data_45747b5dea955bf01954a8f725c5e15e
#
_entry.id   45747b5dea955bf01954a8f725c5e15e
#
_cell.length_a   1.000
_cell.length_b   1.000
_cell.length_c   1.000
_cell.angle_alpha   90.00
_cell.angle_beta   90.00
_cell.angle_gamma   90.00
#
_symmetry.space_group_name_H-M   'P 1'
#
loop_
_entity.id
_entity.type
_entity.pdbx_description
1 polymer ?
#
loop_
_entity_poly.entity_id
_entity_poly.type
_entity_poly.pdbx_seq_one_letter_code
_entity_poly.pdbx_strand_id
1 'polypeptide(L)'
;MSICMHVTGKGDERVDYIPGISSIRLVDLPSSIVLRNHKILHRILEAFSWVTKTQYLLFNSIYELESQAIDVLKAELPMSIYTIGPTIPYFNLGENSSIISNHNDLNYLEWLDCQPRNSVLYISMGSFLSVSNAQMDEIAIGLRDSEVRFMWVARDETCRLKEVCGNMGLVVPWCDQLKVLSHSSIGGFWTHCGWSSTQEGMLCSVPLLTFPIAVDQMQNSKLIVEDWKIGWRVKQDVRGESLVTREEIARLIHKFMNLESDDVKETRRRANELQQICQRAIAKKGSSETNINAFIKDLSKCDGR
;
A
#
# COMPACT_ATOMS: atom_id res chain seq x y z
N MET A 1 21.24 4.78 21.85
CA MET A 1 21.72 5.85 20.95
C MET A 1 20.58 6.83 20.73
N SER A 2 20.72 8.08 21.19
CA SER A 2 19.60 9.03 21.20
C SER A 2 19.46 9.68 19.84
N ILE A 3 18.48 9.25 19.04
CA ILE A 3 18.12 9.92 17.79
C ILE A 3 17.25 11.14 18.15
N CYS A 4 17.88 12.15 18.72
CA CYS A 4 17.24 13.44 18.97
C CYS A 4 17.57 14.37 17.79
N MET A 5 16.93 14.16 16.65
CA MET A 5 17.07 15.03 15.49
C MET A 5 16.29 16.32 15.67
N HIS A 6 16.97 17.42 15.66
CA HIS A 6 16.39 18.75 15.46
C HIS A 6 16.04 18.87 13.97
N VAL A 7 14.83 18.49 13.59
CA VAL A 7 14.32 18.73 12.22
C VAL A 7 13.91 20.20 12.12
N THR A 8 14.89 21.08 12.01
CA THR A 8 14.71 22.49 11.66
C THR A 8 15.17 22.78 10.23
N GLY A 9 15.37 21.75 9.41
CA GLY A 9 15.89 21.84 8.06
C GLY A 9 14.94 21.21 7.03
N LYS A 10 15.14 21.57 5.81
CA LYS A 10 14.39 21.18 4.60
C LYS A 10 14.03 19.70 4.63
N GLY A 11 12.72 19.38 4.53
CA GLY A 11 12.19 18.02 4.58
C GLY A 11 12.78 17.03 3.56
N ASP A 12 13.47 17.53 2.55
CA ASP A 12 14.16 16.74 1.52
C ASP A 12 15.54 16.23 1.93
N GLU A 13 16.03 16.59 3.14
CA GLU A 13 17.29 16.03 3.66
C GLU A 13 17.19 14.52 3.75
N ARG A 14 18.22 13.81 3.26
CA ARG A 14 18.25 12.35 3.22
C ARG A 14 19.02 11.77 4.39
N VAL A 15 18.51 10.66 4.92
CA VAL A 15 19.12 9.82 5.94
C VAL A 15 19.55 8.52 5.26
N ASP A 16 20.85 8.19 5.34
CA ASP A 16 21.47 7.03 4.69
C ASP A 16 22.22 6.12 5.67
N TYR A 17 22.21 6.47 6.96
CA TYR A 17 22.94 5.75 8.01
C TYR A 17 22.09 4.77 8.81
N ILE A 18 20.80 4.53 8.44
CA ILE A 18 19.97 3.54 9.09
C ILE A 18 20.26 2.17 8.46
N PRO A 19 20.84 1.21 9.22
CA PRO A 19 21.18 -0.09 8.66
C PRO A 19 19.95 -0.81 8.09
N GLY A 20 20.12 -1.39 6.90
CA GLY A 20 19.05 -2.14 6.23
C GLY A 20 17.96 -1.30 5.55
N ILE A 21 18.04 0.03 5.65
CA ILE A 21 17.10 0.94 4.99
C ILE A 21 17.86 1.72 3.91
N SER A 22 17.35 1.71 2.69
CA SER A 22 17.85 2.56 1.61
C SER A 22 17.70 4.04 1.97
N SER A 23 18.51 4.93 1.37
CA SER A 23 18.45 6.37 1.61
C SER A 23 17.01 6.88 1.60
N ILE A 24 16.57 7.52 2.68
CA ILE A 24 15.21 7.98 2.90
C ILE A 24 15.19 9.48 3.22
N ARG A 25 14.23 10.23 2.68
CA ARG A 25 14.05 11.64 3.05
C ARG A 25 13.44 11.74 4.44
N LEU A 26 13.75 12.78 5.19
CA LEU A 26 13.14 13.03 6.50
C LEU A 26 11.61 13.12 6.43
N VAL A 27 11.05 13.63 5.33
CA VAL A 27 9.60 13.69 5.13
C VAL A 27 8.96 12.31 4.94
N ASP A 28 9.71 11.32 4.49
CA ASP A 28 9.23 9.96 4.26
C ASP A 28 9.34 9.06 5.51
N LEU A 29 9.95 9.54 6.60
CA LEU A 29 9.93 8.84 7.88
C LEU A 29 8.52 8.81 8.47
N PRO A 30 8.17 7.80 9.30
CA PRO A 30 6.87 7.73 9.94
C PRO A 30 6.49 9.03 10.63
N SER A 31 5.26 9.50 10.39
CA SER A 31 4.80 10.81 10.90
C SER A 31 4.88 10.94 12.42
N SER A 32 4.74 9.84 13.15
CA SER A 32 4.89 9.78 14.61
C SER A 32 6.29 10.17 15.09
N ILE A 33 7.34 9.90 14.30
CA ILE A 33 8.73 10.27 14.60
C ILE A 33 8.95 11.75 14.32
N VAL A 34 8.42 12.23 13.21
CA VAL A 34 8.74 13.56 12.68
C VAL A 34 7.86 14.66 13.29
N LEU A 35 6.57 14.40 13.49
CA LEU A 35 5.62 15.38 14.04
C LEU A 35 5.78 15.61 15.56
N ARG A 36 6.76 14.96 16.20
CA ARG A 36 7.04 15.09 17.65
C ARG A 36 5.80 14.97 18.53
N ASN A 37 4.83 14.14 18.14
CA ASN A 37 3.74 13.82 19.05
C ASN A 37 4.29 12.91 20.18
N HIS A 38 4.75 13.56 21.25
CA HIS A 38 5.43 12.87 22.37
C HIS A 38 4.59 11.73 22.95
N LYS A 39 3.25 11.82 22.95
CA LYS A 39 2.38 10.77 23.46
C LYS A 39 2.40 9.53 22.56
N ILE A 40 2.30 9.73 21.24
CA ILE A 40 2.33 8.62 20.28
C ILE A 40 3.72 8.01 20.24
N LEU A 41 4.77 8.84 20.17
CA LEU A 41 6.14 8.37 20.17
C LEU A 41 6.48 7.56 21.42
N HIS A 42 6.06 8.03 22.60
CA HIS A 42 6.26 7.30 23.86
C HIS A 42 5.59 5.92 23.83
N ARG A 43 4.35 5.82 23.35
CA ARG A 43 3.66 4.53 23.20
C ARG A 43 4.34 3.59 22.21
N ILE A 44 4.85 4.13 21.12
CA ILE A 44 5.63 3.35 20.15
C ILE A 44 6.90 2.82 20.80
N LEU A 45 7.66 3.67 21.47
CA LEU A 45 8.90 3.27 22.17
C LEU A 45 8.61 2.24 23.29
N GLU A 46 7.51 2.41 24.01
CA GLU A 46 7.04 1.43 24.99
C GLU A 46 6.74 0.08 24.31
N ALA A 47 5.99 0.07 23.21
CA ALA A 47 5.71 -1.15 22.45
C ALA A 47 7.01 -1.81 21.96
N PHE A 48 7.96 -1.05 21.43
CA PHE A 48 9.27 -1.58 21.04
C PHE A 48 10.07 -2.14 22.22
N SER A 49 9.91 -1.61 23.44
CA SER A 49 10.58 -2.16 24.62
C SER A 49 10.12 -3.58 24.98
N TRP A 50 8.93 -3.97 24.56
CA TRP A 50 8.40 -5.32 24.74
C TRP A 50 8.96 -6.31 23.73
N VAL A 51 9.42 -5.85 22.56
CA VAL A 51 9.96 -6.71 21.48
C VAL A 51 11.10 -7.58 22.01
N THR A 52 12.01 -7.02 22.81
CA THR A 52 13.14 -7.77 23.40
C THR A 52 12.74 -8.84 24.42
N LYS A 53 11.48 -8.84 24.87
CA LYS A 53 10.93 -9.81 25.82
C LYS A 53 10.13 -10.93 25.13
N THR A 54 9.95 -10.84 23.81
CA THR A 54 9.23 -11.86 23.05
C THR A 54 10.15 -13.03 22.70
N GLN A 55 9.57 -14.20 22.51
CA GLN A 55 10.30 -15.39 22.06
C GLN A 55 10.45 -15.42 20.54
N TYR A 56 9.47 -14.86 19.82
CA TYR A 56 9.39 -14.87 18.38
C TYR A 56 8.90 -13.52 17.87
N LEU A 57 9.35 -13.12 16.70
CA LEU A 57 8.90 -11.92 15.99
C LEU A 57 8.44 -12.31 14.60
N LEU A 58 7.17 -12.03 14.30
CA LEU A 58 6.56 -12.33 13.02
C LEU A 58 6.36 -11.04 12.23
N PHE A 59 6.92 -11.00 11.01
CA PHE A 59 6.70 -9.89 10.10
C PHE A 59 5.72 -10.28 9.00
N ASN A 60 4.66 -9.49 8.85
CA ASN A 60 3.78 -9.55 7.67
C ASN A 60 4.49 -8.91 6.48
N SER A 61 5.58 -9.52 6.05
CA SER A 61 6.38 -9.11 4.89
C SER A 61 6.92 -10.33 4.17
N ILE A 62 7.42 -10.12 2.96
CA ILE A 62 8.10 -11.11 2.13
C ILE A 62 9.60 -10.82 2.23
N TYR A 63 10.39 -11.84 2.57
CA TYR A 63 11.82 -11.69 2.79
C TYR A 63 12.55 -11.01 1.61
N GLU A 64 12.23 -11.42 0.39
CA GLU A 64 12.87 -10.94 -0.83
C GLU A 64 12.63 -9.44 -1.09
N LEU A 65 11.57 -8.87 -0.52
CA LEU A 65 11.23 -7.45 -0.67
C LEU A 65 11.99 -6.55 0.31
N GLU A 66 12.32 -7.07 1.49
CA GLU A 66 12.88 -6.31 2.60
C GLU A 66 14.09 -7.03 3.24
N SER A 67 14.82 -7.85 2.46
CA SER A 67 15.89 -8.71 2.95
C SER A 67 16.96 -7.95 3.75
N GLN A 68 17.36 -6.77 3.28
CA GLN A 68 18.38 -5.96 3.96
C GLN A 68 17.94 -5.56 5.38
N ALA A 69 16.70 -5.10 5.54
CA ALA A 69 16.17 -4.73 6.86
C ALA A 69 15.99 -5.97 7.76
N ILE A 70 15.48 -7.06 7.20
CA ILE A 70 15.26 -8.31 7.94
C ILE A 70 16.59 -8.91 8.41
N ASP A 71 17.64 -8.88 7.58
CA ASP A 71 18.95 -9.42 7.94
C ASP A 71 19.61 -8.60 9.06
N VAL A 72 19.48 -7.28 9.02
CA VAL A 72 19.94 -6.42 10.11
C VAL A 72 19.19 -6.73 11.40
N LEU A 73 17.86 -6.85 11.34
CA LEU A 73 17.06 -7.19 12.52
C LEU A 73 17.43 -8.56 13.10
N LYS A 74 17.70 -9.55 12.26
CA LYS A 74 18.16 -10.88 12.68
C LYS A 74 19.53 -10.86 13.34
N ALA A 75 20.41 -9.93 12.93
CA ALA A 75 21.74 -9.78 13.52
C ALA A 75 21.71 -9.03 14.87
N GLU A 76 20.78 -8.07 15.02
CA GLU A 76 20.72 -7.19 16.19
C GLU A 76 19.79 -7.71 17.32
N LEU A 77 18.79 -8.54 16.99
CA LEU A 77 17.78 -8.98 17.92
C LEU A 77 18.01 -10.45 18.34
N PRO A 78 17.87 -10.77 19.66
CA PRO A 78 18.20 -12.10 20.17
C PRO A 78 17.13 -13.17 19.90
N MET A 79 15.92 -12.79 19.49
CA MET A 79 14.83 -13.72 19.22
C MET A 79 14.77 -14.17 17.78
N SER A 80 14.09 -15.29 17.53
CA SER A 80 13.84 -15.77 16.16
C SER A 80 12.88 -14.85 15.40
N ILE A 81 13.23 -14.51 14.17
CA ILE A 81 12.46 -13.62 13.29
C ILE A 81 11.99 -14.40 12.06
N TYR A 82 10.69 -14.33 11.78
CA TYR A 82 10.06 -14.98 10.64
C TYR A 82 9.27 -13.98 9.79
N THR A 83 9.58 -13.90 8.51
CA THR A 83 8.76 -13.20 7.50
C THR A 83 7.72 -14.18 6.98
N ILE A 84 6.45 -13.93 7.29
CA ILE A 84 5.33 -14.84 7.00
C ILE A 84 4.31 -14.26 6.04
N GLY A 85 4.58 -13.05 5.50
CA GLY A 85 3.66 -12.37 4.60
C GLY A 85 3.61 -12.96 3.20
N PRO A 86 2.66 -12.47 2.42
CA PRO A 86 1.57 -11.59 2.82
C PRO A 86 0.46 -12.34 3.59
N THR A 87 -0.07 -11.75 4.64
CA THR A 87 -1.19 -12.34 5.42
C THR A 87 -2.55 -11.90 4.87
N ILE A 88 -2.76 -12.07 3.58
CA ILE A 88 -4.01 -11.76 2.87
C ILE A 88 -4.57 -13.04 2.25
N PRO A 89 -5.89 -13.15 2.02
CA PRO A 89 -6.52 -14.38 1.53
C PRO A 89 -6.31 -14.61 0.03
N TYR A 90 -5.05 -14.66 -0.41
CA TYR A 90 -4.67 -14.81 -1.82
C TYR A 90 -5.07 -16.17 -2.44
N PHE A 91 -5.42 -17.17 -1.63
CA PHE A 91 -5.90 -18.48 -2.11
C PHE A 91 -7.17 -18.37 -2.97
N ASN A 92 -7.95 -17.31 -2.76
CA ASN A 92 -9.20 -17.08 -3.49
C ASN A 92 -9.00 -16.40 -4.86
N LEU A 93 -7.76 -16.05 -5.23
CA LEU A 93 -7.48 -15.36 -6.51
C LEU A 93 -7.66 -16.26 -7.75
N GLY A 94 -7.76 -17.57 -7.59
CA GLY A 94 -7.90 -18.54 -8.71
C GLY A 94 -9.20 -19.32 -8.75
N GLU A 95 -10.03 -19.23 -7.72
CA GLU A 95 -11.28 -20.00 -7.64
C GLU A 95 -12.48 -19.06 -7.78
N ASN A 96 -13.44 -19.44 -8.60
CA ASN A 96 -14.82 -18.91 -8.58
C ASN A 96 -15.46 -19.28 -7.22
N SER A 97 -14.95 -18.69 -6.13
CA SER A 97 -15.52 -18.93 -4.82
C SER A 97 -16.89 -18.25 -4.75
N SER A 98 -17.92 -19.06 -4.92
CA SER A 98 -19.32 -18.76 -4.58
C SER A 98 -19.46 -18.61 -3.05
N ILE A 99 -18.71 -17.70 -2.43
CA ILE A 99 -18.99 -17.21 -1.08
C ILE A 99 -20.17 -16.28 -1.22
N ILE A 100 -21.22 -16.56 -0.47
CA ILE A 100 -22.48 -15.85 -0.38
C ILE A 100 -22.24 -14.34 -0.48
N SER A 101 -22.38 -13.82 -1.70
CA SER A 101 -22.29 -12.39 -1.97
C SER A 101 -23.60 -11.75 -1.54
N ASN A 102 -23.52 -10.77 -0.64
CA ASN A 102 -24.64 -9.86 -0.41
C ASN A 102 -25.04 -9.21 -1.75
N HIS A 103 -26.31 -8.98 -1.98
CA HIS A 103 -26.86 -8.42 -3.24
C HIS A 103 -26.15 -7.15 -3.74
N ASN A 104 -25.42 -6.42 -2.88
CA ASN A 104 -24.62 -5.24 -3.24
C ASN A 104 -23.27 -5.57 -3.86
N ASP A 105 -22.73 -6.79 -3.65
CA ASP A 105 -21.40 -7.16 -4.13
C ASP A 105 -21.39 -7.50 -5.63
N LEU A 106 -22.51 -7.91 -6.18
CA LEU A 106 -22.63 -8.29 -7.60
C LEU A 106 -22.55 -7.06 -8.54
N ASN A 107 -23.06 -5.91 -8.11
CA ASN A 107 -23.22 -4.75 -8.98
C ASN A 107 -21.89 -4.11 -9.42
N TYR A 108 -20.86 -4.05 -8.58
CA TYR A 108 -19.57 -3.45 -8.98
C TYR A 108 -18.73 -4.40 -9.85
N LEU A 109 -18.81 -5.71 -9.66
CA LEU A 109 -18.11 -6.69 -10.50
C LEU A 109 -18.73 -6.72 -11.92
N GLU A 110 -20.06 -6.74 -12.02
CA GLU A 110 -20.77 -6.63 -13.30
C GLU A 110 -20.40 -5.33 -14.05
N TRP A 111 -20.27 -4.21 -13.31
CA TRP A 111 -19.80 -2.96 -13.91
C TRP A 111 -18.37 -3.08 -14.42
N LEU A 112 -17.47 -3.72 -13.66
CA LEU A 112 -16.08 -3.95 -14.05
C LEU A 112 -15.97 -4.87 -15.29
N ASP A 113 -16.83 -5.91 -15.37
CA ASP A 113 -16.90 -6.81 -16.52
C ASP A 113 -17.23 -6.08 -17.83
N CYS A 114 -17.98 -4.97 -17.77
CA CYS A 114 -18.31 -4.14 -18.90
C CYS A 114 -17.15 -3.20 -19.32
N GLN A 115 -16.04 -3.13 -18.55
CA GLN A 115 -14.96 -2.20 -18.83
C GLN A 115 -13.83 -2.86 -19.64
N PRO A 116 -13.17 -2.12 -20.56
CA PRO A 116 -12.00 -2.62 -21.25
C PRO A 116 -10.86 -3.02 -20.30
N ARG A 117 -10.05 -3.95 -20.74
CA ARG A 117 -8.89 -4.40 -19.97
C ARG A 117 -7.95 -3.23 -19.62
N ASN A 118 -7.48 -3.17 -18.37
CA ASN A 118 -6.56 -2.15 -17.84
C ASN A 118 -7.05 -0.70 -18.00
N SER A 119 -8.37 -0.47 -18.09
CA SER A 119 -8.92 0.88 -18.34
C SER A 119 -9.45 1.58 -17.09
N VAL A 120 -9.57 0.88 -15.98
CA VAL A 120 -10.18 1.39 -14.74
C VAL A 120 -9.11 1.72 -13.71
N LEU A 121 -9.15 2.95 -13.17
CA LEU A 121 -8.41 3.34 -11.98
C LEU A 121 -9.24 2.99 -10.74
N TYR A 122 -8.75 2.08 -9.91
CA TYR A 122 -9.33 1.79 -8.61
C TYR A 122 -8.83 2.78 -7.56
N ILE A 123 -9.70 3.27 -6.66
CA ILE A 123 -9.35 4.28 -5.66
C ILE A 123 -9.85 3.83 -4.29
N SER A 124 -8.93 3.77 -3.31
CA SER A 124 -9.24 3.49 -1.91
C SER A 124 -8.27 4.20 -0.97
N MET A 125 -8.82 5.11 -0.14
CA MET A 125 -8.05 5.88 0.84
C MET A 125 -7.97 5.18 2.21
N GLY A 126 -8.29 3.89 2.26
CA GLY A 126 -8.27 3.09 3.47
C GLY A 126 -9.52 3.24 4.33
N SER A 127 -9.47 2.64 5.52
CA SER A 127 -10.64 2.53 6.40
C SER A 127 -10.57 3.40 7.65
N PHE A 128 -9.38 3.88 8.01
CA PHE A 128 -9.15 4.53 9.30
C PHE A 128 -9.00 6.05 9.20
N LEU A 129 -8.35 6.53 8.14
CA LEU A 129 -8.14 7.96 7.90
C LEU A 129 -8.75 8.35 6.56
N SER A 130 -9.20 9.58 6.46
CA SER A 130 -9.66 10.18 5.21
C SER A 130 -8.94 11.50 4.96
N VAL A 131 -8.93 11.94 3.71
CA VAL A 131 -8.50 13.28 3.33
C VAL A 131 -9.57 14.32 3.71
N SER A 132 -9.21 15.60 3.73
CA SER A 132 -10.19 16.67 3.97
C SER A 132 -11.26 16.71 2.87
N ASN A 133 -12.45 17.23 3.20
CA ASN A 133 -13.53 17.39 2.22
C ASN A 133 -13.09 18.23 1.02
N ALA A 134 -12.30 19.29 1.25
CA ALA A 134 -11.76 20.11 0.18
C ALA A 134 -10.84 19.29 -0.76
N GLN A 135 -10.00 18.41 -0.23
CA GLN A 135 -9.17 17.54 -1.06
C GLN A 135 -10.02 16.47 -1.77
N MET A 136 -11.08 15.95 -1.13
CA MET A 136 -12.01 15.05 -1.79
C MET A 136 -12.69 15.69 -3.00
N ASP A 137 -13.08 16.96 -2.89
CA ASP A 137 -13.69 17.70 -4.00
C ASP A 137 -12.71 17.89 -5.17
N GLU A 138 -11.46 18.24 -4.87
CA GLU A 138 -10.41 18.32 -5.89
C GLU A 138 -10.18 16.95 -6.58
N ILE A 139 -10.19 15.85 -5.81
CA ILE A 139 -10.05 14.50 -6.35
C ILE A 139 -11.25 14.16 -7.25
N ALA A 140 -12.48 14.41 -6.81
CA ALA A 140 -13.68 14.07 -7.56
C ALA A 140 -13.75 14.82 -8.90
N ILE A 141 -13.44 16.11 -8.89
CA ILE A 141 -13.42 16.93 -10.10
C ILE A 141 -12.26 16.51 -11.02
N GLY A 142 -11.06 16.28 -10.45
CA GLY A 142 -9.90 15.81 -11.22
C GLY A 142 -10.11 14.45 -11.87
N LEU A 143 -10.81 13.54 -11.20
CA LEU A 143 -11.22 12.25 -11.78
C LEU A 143 -12.16 12.43 -12.98
N ARG A 144 -13.19 13.26 -12.83
CA ARG A 144 -14.10 13.59 -13.93
C ARG A 144 -13.37 14.19 -15.11
N ASP A 145 -12.50 15.18 -14.85
CA ASP A 145 -11.80 15.94 -15.87
C ASP A 145 -10.64 15.15 -16.51
N SER A 146 -10.22 14.03 -15.91
CA SER A 146 -9.22 13.12 -16.48
C SER A 146 -9.74 12.27 -17.65
N GLU A 147 -11.06 12.16 -17.82
CA GLU A 147 -11.73 11.28 -18.79
C GLU A 147 -11.36 9.79 -18.65
N VAL A 148 -10.74 9.40 -17.53
CA VAL A 148 -10.38 8.02 -17.22
C VAL A 148 -11.53 7.36 -16.44
N ARG A 149 -11.83 6.11 -16.78
CA ARG A 149 -12.77 5.30 -15.99
C ARG A 149 -12.21 5.00 -14.62
N PHE A 150 -13.06 5.09 -13.60
CA PHE A 150 -12.60 4.81 -12.22
C PHE A 150 -13.68 4.08 -11.40
N MET A 151 -13.19 3.38 -10.37
CA MET A 151 -14.03 2.85 -9.30
C MET A 151 -13.48 3.36 -7.96
N TRP A 152 -14.31 4.07 -7.20
CA TRP A 152 -13.90 4.71 -5.95
C TRP A 152 -14.69 4.19 -4.75
N VAL A 153 -13.98 3.70 -3.73
CA VAL A 153 -14.57 3.35 -2.42
C VAL A 153 -14.60 4.59 -1.53
N ALA A 154 -15.80 5.14 -1.32
CA ALA A 154 -16.04 6.35 -0.54
C ALA A 154 -17.22 6.12 0.43
N ARG A 155 -16.94 5.69 1.64
CA ARG A 155 -17.93 5.17 2.61
C ARG A 155 -19.09 6.12 2.87
N ASP A 156 -18.81 7.26 3.51
CA ASP A 156 -19.85 8.17 4.01
C ASP A 156 -20.25 9.24 2.99
N GLU A 157 -19.49 9.39 1.91
CA GLU A 157 -19.62 10.47 0.92
C GLU A 157 -20.15 9.98 -0.44
N THR A 158 -20.61 8.73 -0.51
CA THR A 158 -20.93 8.05 -1.78
C THR A 158 -21.94 8.84 -2.63
N CYS A 159 -23.03 9.35 -2.03
CA CYS A 159 -24.05 10.09 -2.78
C CYS A 159 -23.52 11.40 -3.33
N ARG A 160 -22.85 12.18 -2.50
CA ARG A 160 -22.25 13.48 -2.87
C ARG A 160 -21.22 13.32 -3.98
N LEU A 161 -20.35 12.35 -3.85
CA LEU A 161 -19.27 12.13 -4.81
C LEU A 161 -19.79 11.58 -6.14
N LYS A 162 -20.84 10.76 -6.14
CA LYS A 162 -21.51 10.32 -7.39
C LYS A 162 -21.98 11.50 -8.24
N GLU A 163 -22.59 12.51 -7.63
CA GLU A 163 -23.06 13.70 -8.34
C GLU A 163 -21.90 14.50 -8.96
N VAL A 164 -20.79 14.66 -8.21
CA VAL A 164 -19.61 15.43 -8.67
C VAL A 164 -18.83 14.69 -9.75
N CYS A 165 -18.66 13.37 -9.60
CA CYS A 165 -17.88 12.53 -10.51
C CYS A 165 -18.56 12.28 -11.87
N GLY A 166 -19.89 12.45 -11.96
CA GLY A 166 -20.64 12.19 -13.19
C GLY A 166 -20.66 10.70 -13.57
N ASN A 167 -20.77 10.42 -14.88
CA ASN A 167 -21.00 9.06 -15.40
C ASN A 167 -19.72 8.29 -15.77
N MET A 168 -18.54 8.87 -15.55
CA MET A 168 -17.25 8.25 -15.94
C MET A 168 -16.81 7.14 -14.98
N GLY A 169 -17.39 7.07 -13.80
CA GLY A 169 -16.95 6.12 -12.79
C GLY A 169 -18.06 5.57 -11.91
N LEU A 170 -17.68 4.60 -11.10
CA LEU A 170 -18.52 3.98 -10.10
C LEU A 170 -18.04 4.35 -8.68
N VAL A 171 -18.89 4.98 -7.88
CA VAL A 171 -18.59 5.25 -6.46
C VAL A 171 -19.40 4.28 -5.61
N VAL A 172 -18.73 3.54 -4.74
CA VAL A 172 -19.35 2.52 -3.87
C VAL A 172 -18.96 2.76 -2.40
N PRO A 173 -19.80 2.39 -1.44
CA PRO A 173 -19.47 2.52 -0.02
C PRO A 173 -18.43 1.51 0.45
N TRP A 174 -18.37 0.34 -0.20
CA TRP A 174 -17.48 -0.77 0.13
C TRP A 174 -17.34 -1.74 -1.04
N CYS A 175 -16.22 -2.48 -1.10
CA CYS A 175 -16.00 -3.61 -1.99
C CYS A 175 -15.00 -4.61 -1.40
N ASP A 176 -14.95 -5.82 -1.95
CA ASP A 176 -13.84 -6.75 -1.75
C ASP A 176 -12.63 -6.28 -2.57
N GLN A 177 -11.70 -5.58 -1.92
CA GLN A 177 -10.55 -4.93 -2.56
C GLN A 177 -9.71 -5.92 -3.37
N LEU A 178 -9.47 -7.12 -2.83
CA LEU A 178 -8.64 -8.10 -3.51
C LEU A 178 -9.30 -8.63 -4.80
N LYS A 179 -10.62 -8.86 -4.78
CA LYS A 179 -11.39 -9.22 -5.98
C LYS A 179 -11.34 -8.12 -7.03
N VAL A 180 -11.51 -6.86 -6.60
CA VAL A 180 -11.41 -5.71 -7.50
C VAL A 180 -10.02 -5.62 -8.11
N LEU A 181 -8.95 -5.65 -7.30
CA LEU A 181 -7.57 -5.54 -7.78
C LEU A 181 -7.16 -6.69 -8.71
N SER A 182 -7.74 -7.88 -8.53
CA SER A 182 -7.51 -9.04 -9.42
C SER A 182 -8.30 -8.97 -10.73
N HIS A 183 -9.24 -8.04 -10.87
CA HIS A 183 -10.07 -7.92 -12.05
C HIS A 183 -9.30 -7.39 -13.26
N SER A 184 -9.51 -7.98 -14.44
CA SER A 184 -8.74 -7.68 -15.66
C SER A 184 -8.90 -6.23 -16.17
N SER A 185 -10.00 -5.56 -15.82
CA SER A 185 -10.22 -4.16 -16.20
C SER A 185 -9.41 -3.16 -15.37
N ILE A 186 -8.90 -3.56 -14.18
CA ILE A 186 -8.12 -2.66 -13.33
C ILE A 186 -6.75 -2.41 -13.96
N GLY A 187 -6.49 -1.13 -14.22
CA GLY A 187 -5.25 -0.65 -14.82
C GLY A 187 -4.33 0.09 -13.85
N GLY A 188 -4.82 0.54 -12.70
CA GLY A 188 -4.07 1.25 -11.68
C GLY A 188 -4.82 1.27 -10.36
N PHE A 189 -4.08 1.49 -9.28
CA PHE A 189 -4.64 1.59 -7.93
C PHE A 189 -4.16 2.88 -7.25
N TRP A 190 -5.06 3.80 -7.00
CA TRP A 190 -4.78 4.98 -6.19
C TRP A 190 -5.03 4.66 -4.73
N THR A 191 -3.96 4.60 -3.96
CA THR A 191 -3.96 4.11 -2.57
C THR A 191 -3.37 5.12 -1.59
N HIS A 192 -3.83 5.06 -0.33
CA HIS A 192 -3.21 5.75 0.80
C HIS A 192 -1.89 5.09 1.25
N CYS A 193 -1.44 4.02 0.61
CA CYS A 193 -0.20 3.30 0.92
C CYS A 193 -0.20 2.54 2.26
N GLY A 194 -1.36 2.17 2.82
CA GLY A 194 -1.40 1.22 3.94
C GLY A 194 -0.80 -0.12 3.54
N TRP A 195 -0.06 -0.77 4.46
CA TRP A 195 0.76 -1.95 4.12
C TRP A 195 -0.04 -3.09 3.47
N SER A 196 -1.22 -3.43 4.00
CA SER A 196 -2.07 -4.48 3.40
C SER A 196 -2.50 -4.13 1.97
N SER A 197 -2.95 -2.89 1.73
CA SER A 197 -3.32 -2.43 0.39
C SER A 197 -2.14 -2.43 -0.57
N THR A 198 -0.94 -2.12 -0.08
CA THR A 198 0.30 -2.19 -0.87
C THR A 198 0.60 -3.64 -1.28
N GLN A 199 0.49 -4.59 -0.34
CA GLN A 199 0.68 -6.01 -0.62
C GLN A 199 -0.37 -6.55 -1.60
N GLU A 200 -1.64 -6.17 -1.46
CA GLU A 200 -2.71 -6.58 -2.39
C GLU A 200 -2.45 -6.06 -3.81
N GLY A 201 -2.05 -4.78 -3.94
CA GLY A 201 -1.68 -4.21 -5.24
C GLY A 201 -0.50 -4.93 -5.89
N MET A 202 0.54 -5.26 -5.12
CA MET A 202 1.69 -6.03 -5.60
C MET A 202 1.31 -7.44 -6.06
N LEU A 203 0.51 -8.17 -5.27
CA LEU A 203 0.06 -9.52 -5.62
C LEU A 203 -0.79 -9.56 -6.89
N CYS A 204 -1.54 -8.49 -7.14
CA CYS A 204 -2.35 -8.35 -8.36
C CYS A 204 -1.59 -7.72 -9.53
N SER A 205 -0.30 -7.40 -9.38
CA SER A 205 0.51 -6.72 -10.42
C SER A 205 -0.08 -5.40 -10.91
N VAL A 206 -0.76 -4.66 -10.00
CA VAL A 206 -1.40 -3.39 -10.32
C VAL A 206 -0.45 -2.24 -9.98
N PRO A 207 -0.10 -1.35 -10.92
CA PRO A 207 0.66 -0.14 -10.63
C PRO A 207 -0.07 0.79 -9.66
N LEU A 208 0.71 1.51 -8.81
CA LEU A 208 0.17 2.27 -7.69
C LEU A 208 0.32 3.77 -7.87
N LEU A 209 -0.76 4.55 -7.66
CA LEU A 209 -0.69 5.98 -7.38
C LEU A 209 -0.72 6.18 -5.87
N THR A 210 0.33 6.80 -5.33
CA THR A 210 0.53 6.91 -3.88
C THR A 210 0.05 8.25 -3.35
N PHE A 211 -0.81 8.21 -2.32
CA PHE A 211 -1.30 9.37 -1.60
C PHE A 211 -1.25 9.10 -0.09
N PRO A 212 -0.06 9.05 0.51
CA PRO A 212 0.07 8.75 1.93
C PRO A 212 -0.55 9.85 2.78
N ILE A 213 -1.26 9.46 3.85
CA ILE A 213 -1.99 10.38 4.75
C ILE A 213 -1.25 10.48 6.10
N ALA A 214 -0.83 9.35 6.67
CA ALA A 214 -0.18 9.32 7.99
C ALA A 214 0.57 8.01 8.26
N VAL A 215 1.19 7.94 9.43
CA VAL A 215 1.85 6.77 10.04
C VAL A 215 3.00 6.25 9.17
N ASP A 216 2.98 4.98 8.78
CA ASP A 216 3.97 4.28 7.94
C ASP A 216 3.77 4.51 6.43
N GLN A 217 2.67 5.12 6.05
CA GLN A 217 2.27 5.28 4.64
C GLN A 217 3.28 6.09 3.82
N MET A 218 3.97 7.06 4.46
CA MET A 218 5.04 7.84 3.82
C MET A 218 6.20 6.93 3.38
N GLN A 219 6.62 6.06 4.29
CA GLN A 219 7.69 5.10 4.05
C GLN A 219 7.26 4.07 2.99
N ASN A 220 6.03 3.57 3.07
CA ASN A 220 5.49 2.66 2.07
C ASN A 220 5.41 3.32 0.69
N SER A 221 5.01 4.60 0.61
CA SER A 221 5.04 5.37 -0.63
C SER A 221 6.45 5.49 -1.20
N LYS A 222 7.48 5.68 -0.36
CA LYS A 222 8.88 5.71 -0.78
C LYS A 222 9.31 4.36 -1.35
N LEU A 223 8.98 3.25 -0.70
CA LEU A 223 9.25 1.90 -1.22
C LEU A 223 8.61 1.70 -2.60
N ILE A 224 7.33 2.04 -2.75
CA ILE A 224 6.57 1.89 -3.99
C ILE A 224 7.20 2.69 -5.14
N VAL A 225 7.56 3.95 -4.89
CA VAL A 225 7.96 4.89 -5.94
C VAL A 225 9.46 4.86 -6.22
N GLU A 226 10.30 4.83 -5.18
CA GLU A 226 11.74 4.99 -5.33
C GLU A 226 12.47 3.64 -5.39
N ASP A 227 12.14 2.69 -4.51
CA ASP A 227 12.86 1.43 -4.41
C ASP A 227 12.34 0.39 -5.41
N TRP A 228 11.03 0.14 -5.38
CA TRP A 228 10.40 -0.86 -6.26
C TRP A 228 10.03 -0.30 -7.63
N LYS A 229 9.79 1.01 -7.72
CA LYS A 229 9.41 1.73 -8.95
C LYS A 229 8.18 1.14 -9.63
N ILE A 230 7.18 0.76 -8.84
CA ILE A 230 5.90 0.22 -9.28
C ILE A 230 4.76 1.23 -9.16
N GLY A 231 5.08 2.49 -8.92
CA GLY A 231 4.07 3.53 -8.75
C GLY A 231 4.62 4.94 -8.84
N TRP A 232 3.70 5.93 -8.82
CA TRP A 232 4.00 7.35 -8.89
C TRP A 232 3.37 8.10 -7.72
N ARG A 233 3.96 9.24 -7.31
CA ARG A 233 3.40 10.09 -6.26
C ARG A 233 2.33 11.03 -6.83
N VAL A 234 1.18 11.08 -6.19
CA VAL A 234 0.15 12.10 -6.48
C VAL A 234 0.56 13.43 -5.87
N LYS A 235 1.01 13.43 -4.62
CA LYS A 235 1.45 14.61 -3.89
C LYS A 235 2.97 14.59 -3.70
N GLN A 236 3.66 15.58 -4.27
CA GLN A 236 5.12 15.66 -4.18
C GLN A 236 5.57 16.12 -2.79
N ASP A 237 4.92 17.15 -2.24
CA ASP A 237 5.13 17.59 -0.86
C ASP A 237 4.10 16.94 0.06
N VAL A 238 4.48 15.79 0.60
CA VAL A 238 3.60 14.95 1.42
C VAL A 238 3.14 15.65 2.70
N ARG A 239 3.87 16.67 3.17
CA ARG A 239 3.56 17.41 4.41
C ARG A 239 3.05 18.81 4.18
N GLY A 240 3.08 19.29 2.96
CA GLY A 240 2.52 20.58 2.60
C GLY A 240 1.03 20.61 2.91
N GLU A 241 0.56 21.72 3.48
CA GLU A 241 -0.87 21.95 3.72
C GLU A 241 -1.64 22.24 2.43
N SER A 242 -0.92 22.45 1.31
CA SER A 242 -1.52 22.71 0.01
C SER A 242 -2.32 21.49 -0.49
N LEU A 243 -3.50 21.76 -1.02
CA LEU A 243 -4.28 20.78 -1.75
C LEU A 243 -3.56 20.43 -3.06
N VAL A 244 -3.67 19.18 -3.46
CA VAL A 244 -3.37 18.77 -4.85
C VAL A 244 -4.57 19.21 -5.68
N THR A 245 -4.34 20.03 -6.69
CA THR A 245 -5.42 20.63 -7.47
C THR A 245 -6.02 19.63 -8.45
N ARG A 246 -7.26 19.86 -8.87
CA ARG A 246 -7.97 19.04 -9.85
C ARG A 246 -7.23 18.93 -11.16
N GLU A 247 -6.57 19.99 -11.60
CA GLU A 247 -5.80 20.04 -12.85
C GLU A 247 -4.54 19.17 -12.76
N GLU A 248 -3.86 19.16 -11.60
CA GLU A 248 -2.71 18.30 -11.35
C GLU A 248 -3.14 16.83 -11.31
N ILE A 249 -4.25 16.54 -10.62
CA ILE A 249 -4.85 15.22 -10.52
C ILE A 249 -5.24 14.70 -11.90
N ALA A 250 -6.00 15.47 -12.69
CA ALA A 250 -6.46 15.07 -14.01
C ALA A 250 -5.29 14.75 -14.96
N ARG A 251 -4.27 15.63 -15.00
CA ARG A 251 -3.07 15.41 -15.82
C ARG A 251 -2.29 14.17 -15.40
N LEU A 252 -2.13 13.96 -14.09
CA LEU A 252 -1.40 12.80 -13.57
C LEU A 252 -2.12 11.50 -13.90
N ILE A 253 -3.43 11.43 -13.65
CA ILE A 253 -4.25 10.25 -13.94
C ILE A 253 -4.23 9.92 -15.43
N HIS A 254 -4.44 10.93 -16.28
CA HIS A 254 -4.38 10.75 -17.73
C HIS A 254 -3.03 10.17 -18.19
N LYS A 255 -1.90 10.72 -17.67
CA LYS A 255 -0.56 10.20 -17.96
C LYS A 255 -0.35 8.79 -17.41
N PHE A 256 -0.76 8.51 -16.18
CA PHE A 256 -0.57 7.23 -15.51
C PHE A 256 -1.37 6.09 -16.15
N MET A 257 -2.54 6.38 -16.69
CA MET A 257 -3.41 5.39 -17.34
C MET A 257 -3.15 5.26 -18.84
N ASN A 258 -2.20 6.04 -19.42
CA ASN A 258 -1.80 5.93 -20.81
C ASN A 258 -0.87 4.73 -21.02
N LEU A 259 -1.42 3.62 -21.51
CA LEU A 259 -0.71 2.36 -21.73
C LEU A 259 0.38 2.43 -22.80
N GLU A 260 0.37 3.45 -23.66
CA GLU A 260 1.37 3.63 -24.70
C GLU A 260 2.65 4.34 -24.21
N SER A 261 2.59 4.99 -23.05
CA SER A 261 3.74 5.66 -22.45
C SER A 261 4.81 4.66 -21.98
N ASP A 262 6.07 4.92 -22.32
CA ASP A 262 7.19 4.06 -21.91
C ASP A 262 7.37 4.03 -20.39
N ASP A 263 7.15 5.15 -19.68
CA ASP A 263 7.18 5.22 -18.23
C ASP A 263 6.15 4.26 -17.60
N VAL A 264 4.94 4.21 -18.19
CA VAL A 264 3.86 3.34 -17.73
C VAL A 264 4.17 1.87 -18.05
N LYS A 265 4.68 1.58 -19.23
CA LYS A 265 5.12 0.22 -19.61
C LYS A 265 6.18 -0.29 -18.66
N GLU A 266 7.17 0.53 -18.30
CA GLU A 266 8.22 0.14 -17.36
C GLU A 266 7.66 -0.07 -15.93
N THR A 267 6.79 0.83 -15.46
CA THR A 267 6.14 0.68 -14.14
C THR A 267 5.36 -0.64 -14.07
N ARG A 268 4.61 -0.99 -15.13
CA ARG A 268 3.87 -2.27 -15.23
C ARG A 268 4.79 -3.48 -15.29
N ARG A 269 5.87 -3.40 -16.03
CA ARG A 269 6.87 -4.46 -16.11
C ARG A 269 7.42 -4.79 -14.71
N ARG A 270 7.79 -3.74 -13.96
CA ARG A 270 8.26 -3.88 -12.58
C ARG A 270 7.20 -4.43 -11.63
N ALA A 271 5.95 -3.97 -11.76
CA ALA A 271 4.85 -4.51 -10.95
C ALA A 271 4.66 -6.02 -11.20
N ASN A 272 4.79 -6.47 -12.44
CA ASN A 272 4.73 -7.89 -12.78
C ASN A 272 5.91 -8.68 -12.23
N GLU A 273 7.13 -8.15 -12.28
CA GLU A 273 8.31 -8.78 -11.70
C GLU A 273 8.16 -8.94 -10.18
N LEU A 274 7.65 -7.91 -9.51
CA LEU A 274 7.41 -7.94 -8.07
C LEU A 274 6.33 -8.98 -7.71
N GLN A 275 5.25 -9.05 -8.48
CA GLN A 275 4.23 -10.09 -8.33
C GLN A 275 4.85 -11.50 -8.41
N GLN A 276 5.73 -11.76 -9.38
CA GLN A 276 6.40 -13.05 -9.53
C GLN A 276 7.29 -13.38 -8.32
N ILE A 277 7.97 -12.38 -7.73
CA ILE A 277 8.73 -12.57 -6.49
C ILE A 277 7.78 -12.98 -5.36
N CYS A 278 6.66 -12.26 -5.18
CA CYS A 278 5.67 -12.58 -4.17
C CYS A 278 5.09 -13.99 -4.35
N GLN A 279 4.72 -14.35 -5.57
CA GLN A 279 4.19 -15.68 -5.90
C GLN A 279 5.19 -16.81 -5.59
N ARG A 280 6.48 -16.60 -5.89
CA ARG A 280 7.52 -17.59 -5.52
C ARG A 280 7.71 -17.70 -4.01
N ALA A 281 7.64 -16.59 -3.29
CA ALA A 281 7.79 -16.59 -1.83
C ALA A 281 6.68 -17.39 -1.11
N ILE A 282 5.44 -17.27 -1.60
CA ILE A 282 4.28 -17.97 -1.01
C ILE A 282 4.06 -19.38 -1.55
N ALA A 283 4.72 -19.72 -2.64
CA ALA A 283 4.61 -21.05 -3.23
C ALA A 283 5.22 -22.13 -2.32
N LYS A 284 4.91 -23.39 -2.61
CA LYS A 284 5.49 -24.55 -1.90
C LYS A 284 7.02 -24.47 -1.92
N LYS A 285 7.63 -24.53 -0.74
CA LYS A 285 9.07 -24.33 -0.47
C LYS A 285 9.57 -22.89 -0.68
N GLY A 286 8.68 -21.94 -0.87
CA GLY A 286 9.04 -20.52 -0.87
C GLY A 286 9.42 -20.01 0.53
N SER A 287 9.96 -18.79 0.59
CA SER A 287 10.48 -18.23 1.83
C SER A 287 9.40 -18.07 2.91
N SER A 288 8.20 -17.59 2.55
CA SER A 288 7.09 -17.40 3.48
C SER A 288 6.55 -18.73 4.01
N GLU A 289 6.32 -19.72 3.15
CA GLU A 289 5.88 -21.06 3.58
C GLU A 289 6.94 -21.72 4.49
N THR A 290 8.20 -21.62 4.12
CA THR A 290 9.32 -22.17 4.89
C THR A 290 9.38 -21.54 6.28
N ASN A 291 9.23 -20.22 6.38
CA ASN A 291 9.23 -19.50 7.65
C ASN A 291 8.01 -19.85 8.53
N ILE A 292 6.80 -19.96 7.94
CA ILE A 292 5.61 -20.41 8.66
C ILE A 292 5.84 -21.80 9.26
N ASN A 293 6.34 -22.75 8.46
CA ASN A 293 6.61 -24.11 8.91
C ASN A 293 7.69 -24.17 10.00
N ALA A 294 8.74 -23.33 9.89
CA ALA A 294 9.77 -23.21 10.91
C ALA A 294 9.21 -22.65 12.22
N PHE A 295 8.39 -21.60 12.14
CA PHE A 295 7.71 -21.04 13.29
C PHE A 295 6.81 -22.06 14.02
N ILE A 296 5.96 -22.79 13.27
CA ILE A 296 5.10 -23.85 13.83
C ILE A 296 5.94 -24.94 14.53
N LYS A 297 7.04 -25.35 13.90
CA LYS A 297 7.95 -26.35 14.49
C LYS A 297 8.59 -25.85 15.79
N ASP A 298 8.95 -24.57 15.87
CA ASP A 298 9.57 -24.00 17.07
C ASP A 298 8.55 -23.80 18.19
N LEU A 299 7.30 -23.45 17.89
CA LEU A 299 6.19 -23.46 18.85
C LEU A 299 5.99 -24.86 19.47
N SER A 300 5.95 -25.90 18.63
CA SER A 300 5.72 -27.29 19.08
C SER A 300 6.82 -27.81 20.04
N LYS A 301 8.03 -27.26 19.97
CA LYS A 301 9.10 -27.60 20.91
C LYS A 301 8.92 -26.96 22.30
N CYS A 302 8.19 -25.82 22.37
CA CYS A 302 7.93 -25.12 23.62
C CYS A 302 6.81 -25.79 24.43
N ASP A 303 5.82 -26.40 23.76
CA ASP A 303 4.69 -27.09 24.42
C ASP A 303 5.07 -28.43 25.05
N GLY A 304 6.26 -28.93 24.80
CA GLY A 304 6.80 -30.19 25.36
C GLY A 304 7.65 -30.03 26.62
N ARG A 305 7.60 -28.86 27.28
CA ARG A 305 8.35 -28.63 28.53
C ARG A 305 7.42 -28.40 29.71
#